data_21e45c4ff049080d039398fc336e11a5
#
_entry.id   21e45c4ff049080d039398fc336e11a5
#
_cell.length_a   1.000
_cell.length_b   1.000
_cell.length_c   1.000
_cell.angle_alpha   90.00
_cell.angle_beta   90.00
_cell.angle_gamma   90.00
#
_symmetry.space_group_name_H-M   'P 1'
#
loop_
_entity.id
_entity.type
_entity.pdbx_description
1 polymer ?
#
loop_
_entity_poly.entity_id
_entity_poly.type
_entity_poly.pdbx_seq_one_letter_code
_entity_poly.pdbx_strand_id
1 'polypeptide(L)'
;MGRLPPADHAFASPLPPDAGLPESWRLGLQQVAQAVDEDVAGALQRTADSVLAECVAEATLHDSEFSDEVAHRVADFTLRGGKRMRPRLLWWAMRACSGAESEAALRLGVALELIQTCALIQDDVMDRSPTRRGRPAVHIALAEQRGLAADSGAGAAFGASAAVLAGDLALVWADDTVQDTFLPLARRRQVRALWRALRGEMIAGQYLDLRGQIGGGASAARALRTAYLKSALYSVERPVALGAALAGADESTTDALRSASRYAGMAFQLRDDLLGVFGDPAGTGKPSGDDIREGKPTYLLAVARTCADVADDHRALAVLDRAVGNPDLDEDGLEEVRSLLESTGARAVVEEKAERLGRRAARRLAQADIDARGGDQLLGLLNAVAGTGAVALAVIQEGRTQ
;
A
#
# COMPACT_ATOMS: atom_id res chain seq x y z
N MET A 1 -56.49 2.57 -29.62
CA MET A 1 -55.61 1.79 -28.74
C MET A 1 -54.75 0.86 -29.62
N GLY A 2 -53.65 1.39 -30.11
CA GLY A 2 -52.68 0.66 -30.93
C GLY A 2 -51.54 0.14 -30.08
N ARG A 3 -51.29 -1.16 -30.12
CA ARG A 3 -50.14 -1.80 -29.46
C ARG A 3 -48.89 -1.47 -30.26
N LEU A 4 -47.87 -0.94 -29.58
CA LEU A 4 -46.50 -0.83 -30.07
C LEU A 4 -45.88 -2.24 -30.20
N PRO A 5 -45.09 -2.52 -31.26
CA PRO A 5 -44.38 -3.77 -31.38
C PRO A 5 -43.22 -3.87 -30.38
N PRO A 6 -42.82 -5.08 -29.96
CA PRO A 6 -41.68 -5.25 -29.06
C PRO A 6 -40.39 -4.88 -29.76
N ALA A 7 -39.55 -4.06 -29.09
CA ALA A 7 -38.21 -3.73 -29.54
C ALA A 7 -37.32 -4.98 -29.39
N ASP A 8 -36.92 -5.57 -30.50
CA ASP A 8 -35.86 -6.57 -30.58
C ASP A 8 -34.53 -5.90 -30.18
N HIS A 9 -34.15 -6.04 -28.92
CA HIS A 9 -32.79 -5.77 -28.50
C HIS A 9 -31.91 -6.97 -28.87
N ALA A 10 -31.42 -6.98 -30.10
CA ALA A 10 -30.28 -7.78 -30.47
C ALA A 10 -29.06 -7.26 -29.65
N PHE A 11 -28.74 -7.99 -28.60
CA PHE A 11 -27.47 -7.81 -27.92
C PHE A 11 -26.35 -8.13 -28.92
N ALA A 12 -25.70 -7.09 -29.44
CA ALA A 12 -24.48 -7.24 -30.21
C ALA A 12 -23.48 -7.99 -29.33
N SER A 13 -22.96 -9.10 -29.84
CA SER A 13 -21.86 -9.82 -29.20
C SER A 13 -20.72 -8.83 -28.86
N PRO A 14 -20.11 -8.93 -27.68
CA PRO A 14 -18.98 -8.04 -27.34
C PRO A 14 -17.88 -8.22 -28.38
N LEU A 15 -17.49 -7.12 -29.03
CA LEU A 15 -16.34 -7.11 -29.92
C LEU A 15 -15.10 -7.60 -29.14
N PRO A 16 -14.24 -8.40 -29.75
CA PRO A 16 -12.99 -8.83 -29.12
C PRO A 16 -12.16 -7.62 -28.69
N PRO A 17 -11.42 -7.70 -27.58
CA PRO A 17 -10.83 -6.56 -26.87
C PRO A 17 -9.84 -5.70 -27.67
N ASP A 18 -9.34 -6.17 -28.83
CA ASP A 18 -8.36 -5.45 -29.68
C ASP A 18 -8.80 -5.23 -31.14
N ALA A 19 -10.05 -5.43 -31.48
CA ALA A 19 -10.54 -5.44 -32.88
C ALA A 19 -10.79 -4.03 -33.47
N GLY A 20 -10.00 -3.00 -33.13
CA GLY A 20 -10.35 -1.67 -33.64
C GLY A 20 -9.22 -0.68 -33.90
N LEU A 21 -8.03 -0.85 -33.35
CA LEU A 21 -6.97 0.13 -33.61
C LEU A 21 -6.10 -0.28 -34.81
N PRO A 22 -5.79 0.64 -35.74
CA PRO A 22 -4.81 0.39 -36.79
C PRO A 22 -3.47 -0.09 -36.20
N GLU A 23 -2.77 -0.95 -36.92
CA GLU A 23 -1.48 -1.50 -36.51
C GLU A 23 -0.45 -0.40 -36.16
N SER A 24 -0.42 0.68 -36.96
CA SER A 24 0.43 1.85 -36.71
C SER A 24 0.17 2.52 -35.36
N TRP A 25 -1.07 2.57 -34.91
CA TRP A 25 -1.43 3.11 -33.60
C TRP A 25 -0.99 2.20 -32.45
N ARG A 26 -1.14 0.88 -32.62
CA ARG A 26 -0.64 -0.10 -31.63
C ARG A 26 0.87 -0.02 -31.50
N LEU A 27 1.59 0.09 -32.60
CA LEU A 27 3.04 0.29 -32.59
C LEU A 27 3.44 1.58 -31.88
N GLY A 28 2.73 2.67 -32.12
CA GLY A 28 2.95 3.95 -31.44
C GLY A 28 2.75 3.85 -29.92
N LEU A 29 1.69 3.20 -29.48
CA LEU A 29 1.43 2.99 -28.04
C LEU A 29 2.53 2.11 -27.40
N GLN A 30 2.99 1.06 -28.07
CA GLN A 30 4.09 0.23 -27.59
C GLN A 30 5.42 1.00 -27.50
N GLN A 31 5.72 1.88 -28.46
CA GLN A 31 6.91 2.75 -28.40
C GLN A 31 6.87 3.71 -27.22
N VAL A 32 5.71 4.34 -26.95
CA VAL A 32 5.53 5.18 -25.76
C VAL A 32 5.72 4.39 -24.48
N ALA A 33 5.13 3.19 -24.40
CA ALA A 33 5.30 2.34 -23.23
C ALA A 33 6.76 1.89 -23.02
N GLN A 34 7.49 1.58 -24.11
CA GLN A 34 8.92 1.25 -24.04
C GLN A 34 9.76 2.44 -23.56
N ALA A 35 9.44 3.67 -23.97
CA ALA A 35 10.12 4.85 -23.48
C ALA A 35 9.89 5.07 -21.96
N VAL A 36 8.69 4.77 -21.46
CA VAL A 36 8.40 4.82 -20.02
C VAL A 36 9.10 3.68 -19.28
N ASP A 37 9.24 2.49 -19.87
CA ASP A 37 9.97 1.36 -19.26
C ASP A 37 11.41 1.73 -18.86
N GLU A 38 12.06 2.67 -19.57
CA GLU A 38 13.42 3.11 -19.27
C GLU A 38 13.50 4.04 -18.04
N ASP A 39 12.40 4.79 -17.73
CA ASP A 39 12.31 5.70 -16.58
C ASP A 39 10.88 5.77 -16.04
N VAL A 40 10.40 4.68 -15.45
CA VAL A 40 9.06 4.62 -14.84
C VAL A 40 8.93 5.62 -13.70
N ALA A 41 10.00 5.83 -12.92
CA ALA A 41 9.96 6.73 -11.78
C ALA A 41 9.80 8.19 -12.22
N GLY A 42 10.58 8.64 -13.22
CA GLY A 42 10.47 9.99 -13.76
C GLY A 42 9.16 10.22 -14.50
N ALA A 43 8.65 9.22 -15.25
CA ALA A 43 7.34 9.33 -15.89
C ALA A 43 6.22 9.49 -14.87
N LEU A 44 6.24 8.68 -13.80
CA LEU A 44 5.29 8.78 -12.70
C LEU A 44 5.37 10.14 -11.99
N GLN A 45 6.60 10.65 -11.75
CA GLN A 45 6.80 11.96 -11.12
C GLN A 45 6.19 13.07 -11.97
N ARG A 46 6.49 13.12 -13.28
CA ARG A 46 5.92 14.14 -14.19
C ARG A 46 4.39 14.09 -14.25
N THR A 47 3.82 12.88 -14.25
CA THR A 47 2.35 12.73 -14.22
C THR A 47 1.77 13.20 -12.88
N ALA A 48 2.45 12.90 -11.75
CA ALA A 48 2.03 13.36 -10.44
C ALA A 48 2.10 14.88 -10.32
N ASP A 49 3.18 15.51 -10.82
CA ASP A 49 3.33 16.97 -10.85
C ASP A 49 2.17 17.63 -11.59
N SER A 50 1.78 17.09 -12.77
CA SER A 50 0.66 17.63 -13.55
C SER A 50 -0.69 17.46 -12.84
N VAL A 51 -1.01 16.25 -12.39
CA VAL A 51 -2.30 15.97 -11.73
C VAL A 51 -2.45 16.78 -10.44
N LEU A 52 -1.39 16.85 -9.63
CA LEU A 52 -1.47 17.59 -8.36
C LEU A 52 -1.50 19.10 -8.57
N ALA A 53 -0.86 19.64 -9.62
CA ALA A 53 -1.00 21.05 -9.98
C ALA A 53 -2.44 21.40 -10.37
N GLU A 54 -3.13 20.52 -11.12
CA GLU A 54 -4.55 20.67 -11.45
C GLU A 54 -5.42 20.65 -10.18
N CYS A 55 -5.21 19.67 -9.30
CA CYS A 55 -5.94 19.56 -8.02
C CYS A 55 -5.76 20.78 -7.11
N VAL A 56 -4.52 21.30 -7.00
CA VAL A 56 -4.23 22.50 -6.21
C VAL A 56 -4.87 23.75 -6.83
N ALA A 57 -4.84 23.87 -8.16
CA ALA A 57 -5.49 24.98 -8.84
C ALA A 57 -7.01 25.00 -8.59
N GLU A 58 -7.68 23.84 -8.62
CA GLU A 58 -9.10 23.73 -8.27
C GLU A 58 -9.37 24.09 -6.80
N ALA A 59 -8.54 23.59 -5.87
CA ALA A 59 -8.64 23.95 -4.46
C ALA A 59 -8.51 25.46 -4.23
N THR A 60 -7.65 26.14 -4.99
CA THR A 60 -7.47 27.61 -4.94
C THR A 60 -8.72 28.36 -5.38
N LEU A 61 -9.51 27.81 -6.32
CA LEU A 61 -10.80 28.40 -6.73
C LEU A 61 -11.85 28.34 -5.61
N HIS A 62 -11.75 27.41 -4.68
CA HIS A 62 -12.64 27.34 -3.53
C HIS A 62 -12.25 28.32 -2.44
N ASP A 63 -10.98 28.33 -2.04
CA ASP A 63 -10.43 29.22 -1.02
C ASP A 63 -8.90 29.22 -1.04
N SER A 64 -8.28 30.41 -1.07
CA SER A 64 -6.83 30.52 -1.17
C SER A 64 -6.10 30.12 0.12
N GLU A 65 -6.67 30.40 1.31
CA GLU A 65 -6.07 30.02 2.59
C GLU A 65 -6.07 28.49 2.76
N PHE A 66 -7.20 27.85 2.43
CA PHE A 66 -7.31 26.41 2.39
C PHE A 66 -6.29 25.78 1.40
N SER A 67 -6.15 26.38 0.22
CA SER A 67 -5.18 25.90 -0.76
C SER A 67 -3.75 25.98 -0.22
N ASP A 68 -3.37 27.12 0.34
CA ASP A 68 -2.00 27.36 0.83
C ASP A 68 -1.65 26.47 2.04
N GLU A 69 -2.59 26.23 2.93
CA GLU A 69 -2.33 25.51 4.17
C GLU A 69 -2.51 24.01 4.06
N VAL A 70 -3.52 23.54 3.31
CA VAL A 70 -3.92 22.15 3.26
C VAL A 70 -3.63 21.51 1.91
N ALA A 71 -4.11 22.10 0.79
CA ALA A 71 -4.01 21.47 -0.52
C ALA A 71 -2.54 21.33 -0.99
N HIS A 72 -1.74 22.38 -0.89
CA HIS A 72 -0.31 22.32 -1.18
C HIS A 72 0.42 21.29 -0.29
N ARG A 73 0.04 21.17 0.97
CA ARG A 73 0.64 20.18 1.89
C ARG A 73 0.33 18.76 1.47
N VAL A 74 -0.90 18.47 1.05
CA VAL A 74 -1.29 17.14 0.53
C VAL A 74 -0.52 16.84 -0.76
N ALA A 75 -0.42 17.81 -1.68
CA ALA A 75 0.35 17.67 -2.91
C ALA A 75 1.84 17.40 -2.61
N ASP A 76 2.46 18.21 -1.77
CA ASP A 76 3.84 18.06 -1.33
C ASP A 76 4.12 16.71 -0.66
N PHE A 77 3.22 16.26 0.22
CA PHE A 77 3.34 14.98 0.89
C PHE A 77 3.29 13.82 -0.12
N THR A 78 2.43 13.93 -1.14
CA THR A 78 2.30 12.93 -2.20
C THR A 78 3.53 12.93 -3.12
N LEU A 79 4.01 14.11 -3.55
CA LEU A 79 5.17 14.26 -4.43
C LEU A 79 6.47 13.77 -3.80
N ARG A 80 6.66 14.02 -2.51
CA ARG A 80 7.81 13.53 -1.73
C ARG A 80 7.65 12.09 -1.27
N GLY A 81 6.74 11.33 -1.90
CA GLY A 81 6.41 9.94 -1.56
C GLY A 81 7.59 9.00 -1.64
N GLY A 82 7.56 7.94 -0.82
CA GLY A 82 8.63 6.94 -0.67
C GLY A 82 8.96 6.13 -1.92
N LYS A 83 9.14 4.82 -1.77
CA LYS A 83 9.63 3.89 -2.83
C LYS A 83 8.72 3.73 -4.06
N ARG A 84 7.54 4.37 -4.06
CA ARG A 84 6.55 4.29 -5.16
C ARG A 84 6.26 2.86 -5.62
N MET A 85 6.21 1.94 -4.67
CA MET A 85 6.09 0.51 -4.95
C MET A 85 4.78 0.15 -5.64
N ARG A 86 3.64 0.73 -5.20
CA ARG A 86 2.32 0.44 -5.75
C ARG A 86 2.20 0.83 -7.23
N PRO A 87 2.57 2.05 -7.65
CA PRO A 87 2.58 2.43 -9.06
C PRO A 87 3.51 1.56 -9.90
N ARG A 88 4.69 1.21 -9.39
CA ARG A 88 5.65 0.34 -10.09
C ARG A 88 5.11 -1.06 -10.28
N LEU A 89 4.44 -1.64 -9.27
CA LEU A 89 3.76 -2.93 -9.37
C LEU A 89 2.64 -2.90 -10.41
N LEU A 90 1.84 -1.83 -10.44
CA LEU A 90 0.79 -1.65 -11.47
C LEU A 90 1.42 -1.58 -12.85
N TRP A 91 2.43 -0.73 -13.04
CA TRP A 91 3.12 -0.57 -14.32
C TRP A 91 3.66 -1.89 -14.84
N TRP A 92 4.49 -2.57 -14.06
CA TRP A 92 5.14 -3.78 -14.52
C TRP A 92 4.19 -4.97 -14.65
N ALA A 93 3.09 -5.01 -13.91
CA ALA A 93 2.02 -5.99 -14.14
C ALA A 93 1.31 -5.74 -15.47
N MET A 94 1.04 -4.49 -15.84
CA MET A 94 0.50 -4.15 -17.16
C MET A 94 1.48 -4.56 -18.26
N ARG A 95 2.76 -4.22 -18.14
CA ARG A 95 3.80 -4.57 -19.11
C ARG A 95 4.01 -6.08 -19.22
N ALA A 96 3.99 -6.81 -18.12
CA ALA A 96 4.07 -8.27 -18.08
C ALA A 96 2.93 -8.92 -18.89
N CYS A 97 1.76 -8.30 -18.93
CA CYS A 97 0.62 -8.73 -19.74
C CYS A 97 0.61 -8.08 -21.15
N SER A 98 1.74 -7.59 -21.65
CA SER A 98 1.88 -6.94 -22.96
C SER A 98 1.03 -5.68 -23.18
N GLY A 99 0.52 -5.08 -22.10
CA GLY A 99 -0.26 -3.83 -22.16
C GLY A 99 0.58 -2.62 -22.51
N ALA A 100 -0.07 -1.60 -23.09
CA ALA A 100 0.57 -0.37 -23.55
C ALA A 100 -0.21 0.90 -23.16
N GLU A 101 -1.16 0.81 -22.25
CA GLU A 101 -2.03 1.89 -21.77
C GLU A 101 -1.27 2.81 -20.81
N SER A 102 -0.20 3.44 -21.30
CA SER A 102 0.79 4.17 -20.50
C SER A 102 0.19 5.31 -19.69
N GLU A 103 -0.64 6.17 -20.32
CA GLU A 103 -1.28 7.30 -19.65
C GLU A 103 -2.20 6.81 -18.53
N ALA A 104 -3.07 5.83 -18.82
CA ALA A 104 -3.98 5.29 -17.83
C ALA A 104 -3.22 4.64 -16.66
N ALA A 105 -2.14 3.90 -16.94
CA ALA A 105 -1.32 3.27 -15.91
C ALA A 105 -0.63 4.30 -15.01
N LEU A 106 -0.09 5.37 -15.59
CA LEU A 106 0.57 6.43 -14.83
C LEU A 106 -0.43 7.22 -13.99
N ARG A 107 -1.60 7.61 -14.53
CA ARG A 107 -2.65 8.30 -13.76
C ARG A 107 -3.21 7.43 -12.63
N LEU A 108 -3.49 6.15 -12.88
CA LEU A 108 -3.86 5.20 -11.81
C LEU A 108 -2.72 5.02 -10.79
N GLY A 109 -1.47 5.10 -11.22
CA GLY A 109 -0.31 5.13 -10.34
C GLY A 109 -0.31 6.33 -9.40
N VAL A 110 -0.65 7.53 -9.90
CA VAL A 110 -0.83 8.74 -9.08
C VAL A 110 -2.00 8.57 -8.09
N ALA A 111 -3.12 8.02 -8.54
CA ALA A 111 -4.25 7.73 -7.65
C ALA A 111 -3.88 6.76 -6.51
N LEU A 112 -3.01 5.76 -6.79
CA LEU A 112 -2.47 4.87 -5.75
C LEU A 112 -1.56 5.59 -4.74
N GLU A 113 -0.83 6.62 -5.14
CA GLU A 113 -0.03 7.44 -4.22
C GLU A 113 -0.91 8.40 -3.42
N LEU A 114 -1.96 8.97 -4.02
CA LEU A 114 -2.92 9.83 -3.33
C LEU A 114 -3.70 9.06 -2.24
N ILE A 115 -4.22 7.87 -2.56
CA ILE A 115 -4.88 7.06 -1.53
C ILE A 115 -3.91 6.60 -0.44
N GLN A 116 -2.63 6.39 -0.78
CA GLN A 116 -1.59 6.13 0.22
C GLN A 116 -1.32 7.36 1.09
N THR A 117 -1.37 8.56 0.52
CA THR A 117 -1.26 9.82 1.26
C THR A 117 -2.40 9.94 2.28
N CYS A 118 -3.65 9.71 1.84
CA CYS A 118 -4.80 9.63 2.76
C CYS A 118 -4.54 8.64 3.90
N ALA A 119 -4.19 7.40 3.56
CA ALA A 119 -3.96 6.35 4.55
C ALA A 119 -2.89 6.71 5.57
N LEU A 120 -1.76 7.30 5.13
CA LEU A 120 -0.66 7.68 6.02
C LEU A 120 -1.01 8.88 6.91
N ILE A 121 -1.68 9.90 6.37
CA ILE A 121 -2.09 11.08 7.16
C ILE A 121 -3.07 10.66 8.26
N GLN A 122 -4.05 9.82 7.93
CA GLN A 122 -5.04 9.37 8.90
C GLN A 122 -4.45 8.36 9.91
N ASP A 123 -3.56 7.47 9.47
CA ASP A 123 -2.82 6.53 10.33
C ASP A 123 -2.01 7.30 11.40
N ASP A 124 -1.30 8.37 11.00
CA ASP A 124 -0.53 9.21 11.94
C ASP A 124 -1.40 9.88 13.00
N VAL A 125 -2.63 10.27 12.66
CA VAL A 125 -3.59 10.81 13.65
C VAL A 125 -4.07 9.72 14.60
N MET A 126 -4.39 8.54 14.08
CA MET A 126 -4.91 7.41 14.85
C MET A 126 -3.87 6.87 15.82
N ASP A 127 -2.62 6.73 15.35
CA ASP A 127 -1.50 6.21 16.12
C ASP A 127 -0.79 7.31 16.95
N ARG A 128 -1.22 8.58 16.80
CA ARG A 128 -0.57 9.76 17.41
C ARG A 128 0.92 9.85 17.09
N SER A 129 1.31 9.42 15.90
CA SER A 129 2.70 9.40 15.47
C SER A 129 3.24 10.81 15.30
N PRO A 130 4.31 11.23 15.99
CA PRO A 130 4.80 12.62 15.92
C PRO A 130 5.49 12.91 14.60
N THR A 131 6.01 11.89 13.92
CA THR A 131 6.82 12.06 12.71
C THR A 131 6.44 11.05 11.63
N ARG A 132 6.60 11.47 10.37
CA ARG A 132 6.49 10.62 9.19
C ARG A 132 7.61 10.94 8.18
N ARG A 133 8.35 9.93 7.75
CA ARG A 133 9.48 10.08 6.80
C ARG A 133 10.52 11.11 7.26
N GLY A 134 10.85 11.10 8.55
CA GLY A 134 11.83 12.02 9.16
C GLY A 134 11.38 13.48 9.30
N ARG A 135 10.09 13.77 9.14
CA ARG A 135 9.47 15.10 9.27
C ARG A 135 8.32 15.06 10.26
N PRO A 136 7.87 16.19 10.79
CA PRO A 136 6.65 16.25 11.57
C PRO A 136 5.48 15.64 10.79
N ALA A 137 4.65 14.84 11.45
CA ALA A 137 3.41 14.33 10.88
C ALA A 137 2.49 15.49 10.49
N VAL A 138 1.57 15.27 9.53
CA VAL A 138 0.73 16.35 8.99
C VAL A 138 -0.08 17.05 10.08
N HIS A 139 -0.63 16.31 11.05
CA HIS A 139 -1.39 16.88 12.16
C HIS A 139 -0.52 17.78 13.09
N ILE A 140 0.73 17.40 13.30
CA ILE A 140 1.70 18.22 14.05
C ILE A 140 2.00 19.52 13.28
N ALA A 141 2.36 19.37 12.00
CA ALA A 141 2.74 20.50 11.15
C ALA A 141 1.61 21.50 10.93
N LEU A 142 0.34 21.07 10.89
CA LEU A 142 -0.82 21.95 10.79
C LEU A 142 -1.07 22.74 12.08
N ALA A 143 -0.88 22.13 13.25
CA ALA A 143 -0.97 22.82 14.54
C ALA A 143 0.13 23.89 14.68
N GLU A 144 1.37 23.53 14.40
CA GLU A 144 2.53 24.43 14.47
C GLU A 144 2.41 25.61 13.51
N GLN A 145 1.86 25.41 12.31
CA GLN A 145 1.62 26.48 11.33
C GLN A 145 0.68 27.57 11.87
N ARG A 146 -0.25 27.21 12.76
CA ARG A 146 -1.15 28.15 13.46
C ARG A 146 -0.57 28.70 14.76
N GLY A 147 0.69 28.42 15.06
CA GLY A 147 1.34 28.85 16.30
C GLY A 147 0.85 28.13 17.55
N LEU A 148 0.17 26.97 17.35
CA LEU A 148 -0.31 26.12 18.44
C LEU A 148 0.75 25.08 18.78
N ALA A 149 1.07 24.92 20.07
CA ALA A 149 1.92 23.80 20.48
C ALA A 149 1.15 22.49 20.23
N ALA A 150 1.77 21.57 19.48
CA ALA A 150 1.09 20.34 19.04
C ALA A 150 0.70 19.41 20.19
N ASP A 151 1.38 19.49 21.34
CA ASP A 151 1.08 18.77 22.59
C ASP A 151 0.04 19.49 23.48
N SER A 152 -0.32 20.73 23.15
CA SER A 152 -1.41 21.41 23.84
C SER A 152 -2.78 20.81 23.46
N GLY A 153 -3.75 20.86 24.37
CA GLY A 153 -5.10 20.37 24.09
C GLY A 153 -5.74 21.01 22.84
N ALA A 154 -5.55 22.32 22.63
CA ALA A 154 -6.04 23.04 21.46
C ALA A 154 -5.27 22.66 20.18
N GLY A 155 -3.95 22.57 20.25
CA GLY A 155 -3.09 22.21 19.13
C GLY A 155 -3.34 20.78 18.65
N ALA A 156 -3.40 19.82 19.57
CA ALA A 156 -3.71 18.43 19.27
C ALA A 156 -5.10 18.27 18.63
N ALA A 157 -6.12 18.95 19.16
CA ALA A 157 -7.49 18.89 18.64
C ALA A 157 -7.59 19.51 17.23
N PHE A 158 -6.99 20.70 17.02
CA PHE A 158 -6.98 21.36 15.72
C PHE A 158 -6.18 20.55 14.70
N GLY A 159 -4.95 20.13 15.04
CA GLY A 159 -4.08 19.39 14.15
C GLY A 159 -4.70 18.07 13.68
N ALA A 160 -5.29 17.29 14.62
CA ALA A 160 -6.00 16.06 14.29
C ALA A 160 -7.19 16.31 13.35
N SER A 161 -8.03 17.32 13.66
CA SER A 161 -9.19 17.65 12.82
C SER A 161 -8.81 18.10 11.43
N ALA A 162 -7.80 18.97 11.31
CA ALA A 162 -7.29 19.46 10.02
C ALA A 162 -6.63 18.35 9.21
N ALA A 163 -5.91 17.43 9.85
CA ALA A 163 -5.30 16.29 9.18
C ALA A 163 -6.35 15.27 8.68
N VAL A 164 -7.48 15.08 9.37
CA VAL A 164 -8.60 14.29 8.84
C VAL A 164 -9.09 14.88 7.52
N LEU A 165 -9.31 16.20 7.47
CA LEU A 165 -9.73 16.88 6.22
C LEU A 165 -8.66 16.78 5.12
N ALA A 166 -7.37 16.87 5.45
CA ALA A 166 -6.27 16.67 4.51
C ALA A 166 -6.24 15.23 3.96
N GLY A 167 -6.54 14.23 4.80
CA GLY A 167 -6.69 12.84 4.37
C GLY A 167 -7.89 12.65 3.45
N ASP A 168 -9.04 13.25 3.78
CA ASP A 168 -10.25 13.21 2.95
C ASP A 168 -10.01 13.88 1.59
N LEU A 169 -9.30 15.02 1.55
CA LEU A 169 -8.92 15.68 0.31
C LEU A 169 -8.07 14.76 -0.58
N ALA A 170 -7.07 14.09 -0.02
CA ALA A 170 -6.25 13.13 -0.76
C ALA A 170 -7.08 11.96 -1.31
N LEU A 171 -8.08 11.48 -0.57
CA LEU A 171 -8.99 10.41 -1.01
C LEU A 171 -9.89 10.87 -2.17
N VAL A 172 -10.43 12.10 -2.08
CA VAL A 172 -11.28 12.67 -3.15
C VAL A 172 -10.44 12.85 -4.41
N TRP A 173 -9.26 13.46 -4.33
CA TRP A 173 -8.35 13.61 -5.47
C TRP A 173 -7.94 12.27 -6.09
N ALA A 174 -7.77 11.22 -5.28
CA ALA A 174 -7.51 9.87 -5.79
C ALA A 174 -8.69 9.34 -6.60
N ASP A 175 -9.92 9.54 -6.12
CA ASP A 175 -11.14 9.10 -6.82
C ASP A 175 -11.36 9.89 -8.12
N ASP A 176 -11.19 11.21 -8.09
CA ASP A 176 -11.32 12.07 -9.27
C ASP A 176 -10.27 11.69 -10.32
N THR A 177 -9.02 11.49 -9.92
CA THR A 177 -7.95 11.01 -10.82
C THR A 177 -8.34 9.70 -11.53
N VAL A 178 -8.95 8.75 -10.83
CA VAL A 178 -9.43 7.50 -11.45
C VAL A 178 -10.64 7.74 -12.37
N GLN A 179 -11.54 8.63 -12.01
CA GLN A 179 -12.73 8.94 -12.82
C GLN A 179 -12.36 9.64 -14.12
N ASP A 180 -11.41 10.58 -14.07
CA ASP A 180 -10.92 11.37 -15.21
C ASP A 180 -9.93 10.59 -16.09
N THR A 181 -9.45 9.44 -15.61
CA THR A 181 -8.59 8.57 -16.43
C THR A 181 -9.40 7.96 -17.57
N PHE A 182 -8.95 8.22 -18.81
CA PHE A 182 -9.52 7.55 -19.96
C PHE A 182 -9.22 6.05 -19.92
N LEU A 183 -10.27 5.25 -19.86
CA LEU A 183 -10.18 3.79 -19.84
C LEU A 183 -10.95 3.20 -21.00
N PRO A 184 -10.36 2.23 -21.75
CA PRO A 184 -11.08 1.49 -22.76
C PRO A 184 -12.37 0.89 -22.17
N LEU A 185 -13.48 0.95 -22.91
CA LEU A 185 -14.82 0.59 -22.39
C LEU A 185 -14.84 -0.83 -21.81
N ALA A 186 -14.14 -1.77 -22.47
CA ALA A 186 -14.03 -3.17 -22.04
C ALA A 186 -13.32 -3.32 -20.67
N ARG A 187 -12.42 -2.42 -20.30
CA ARG A 187 -11.62 -2.48 -19.07
C ARG A 187 -12.21 -1.68 -17.91
N ARG A 188 -12.98 -0.64 -18.23
CA ARG A 188 -13.52 0.34 -17.27
C ARG A 188 -14.25 -0.31 -16.10
N ARG A 189 -15.10 -1.31 -16.36
CA ARG A 189 -15.87 -1.99 -15.31
C ARG A 189 -14.96 -2.72 -14.32
N GLN A 190 -13.97 -3.44 -14.83
CA GLN A 190 -13.03 -4.22 -14.01
C GLN A 190 -12.12 -3.34 -13.18
N VAL A 191 -11.51 -2.29 -13.79
CA VAL A 191 -10.66 -1.32 -13.09
C VAL A 191 -11.44 -0.63 -11.96
N ARG A 192 -12.66 -0.17 -12.23
CA ARG A 192 -13.52 0.46 -11.20
C ARG A 192 -13.91 -0.50 -10.08
N ALA A 193 -14.13 -1.78 -10.37
CA ALA A 193 -14.42 -2.78 -9.36
C ALA A 193 -13.20 -3.03 -8.46
N LEU A 194 -12.01 -3.14 -9.03
CA LEU A 194 -10.74 -3.29 -8.30
C LEU A 194 -10.45 -2.06 -7.44
N TRP A 195 -10.64 -0.85 -7.98
CA TRP A 195 -10.48 0.39 -7.24
C TRP A 195 -11.40 0.49 -6.03
N ARG A 196 -12.68 0.13 -6.20
CA ARG A 196 -13.65 0.08 -5.08
C ARG A 196 -13.24 -0.93 -4.02
N ALA A 197 -12.80 -2.12 -4.43
CA ALA A 197 -12.34 -3.16 -3.52
C ALA A 197 -11.12 -2.69 -2.72
N LEU A 198 -10.12 -2.09 -3.39
CA LEU A 198 -8.89 -1.55 -2.78
C LEU A 198 -9.21 -0.57 -1.63
N ARG A 199 -10.11 0.40 -1.87
CA ARG A 199 -10.52 1.37 -0.85
C ARG A 199 -11.19 0.71 0.35
N GLY A 200 -12.15 -0.17 0.09
CA GLY A 200 -12.85 -0.90 1.16
C GLY A 200 -11.93 -1.78 1.99
N GLU A 201 -10.96 -2.43 1.35
CA GLU A 201 -9.97 -3.29 2.02
C GLU A 201 -8.99 -2.48 2.87
N MET A 202 -8.55 -1.31 2.39
CA MET A 202 -7.72 -0.39 3.17
C MET A 202 -8.44 0.04 4.45
N ILE A 203 -9.67 0.52 4.34
CA ILE A 203 -10.47 0.99 5.48
C ILE A 203 -10.75 -0.18 6.44
N ALA A 204 -11.17 -1.34 5.93
CA ALA A 204 -11.44 -2.51 6.76
C ALA A 204 -10.19 -3.00 7.49
N GLY A 205 -9.04 -3.00 6.80
CA GLY A 205 -7.75 -3.37 7.37
C GLY A 205 -7.34 -2.43 8.50
N GLN A 206 -7.46 -1.12 8.31
CA GLN A 206 -7.18 -0.10 9.31
C GLN A 206 -8.11 -0.21 10.53
N TYR A 207 -9.42 -0.42 10.31
CA TYR A 207 -10.35 -0.64 11.40
C TYR A 207 -10.01 -1.88 12.25
N LEU A 208 -9.61 -2.98 11.59
CA LEU A 208 -9.21 -4.20 12.32
C LEU A 208 -7.91 -4.00 13.11
N ASP A 209 -7.00 -3.18 12.61
CA ASP A 209 -5.77 -2.80 13.29
C ASP A 209 -6.09 -2.03 14.60
N LEU A 210 -6.83 -0.94 14.49
CA LEU A 210 -7.29 -0.15 15.65
C LEU A 210 -8.06 -0.99 16.68
N ARG A 211 -8.98 -1.84 16.22
CA ARG A 211 -9.73 -2.73 17.10
C ARG A 211 -8.82 -3.71 17.83
N GLY A 212 -7.73 -4.11 17.18
CA GLY A 212 -6.77 -5.04 17.75
C GLY A 212 -6.00 -4.44 18.93
N GLN A 213 -5.73 -3.14 18.91
CA GLN A 213 -5.03 -2.41 19.97
C GLN A 213 -5.85 -2.35 21.28
N ILE A 214 -7.18 -2.35 21.18
CA ILE A 214 -8.07 -2.22 22.37
C ILE A 214 -8.35 -3.58 23.03
N GLY A 215 -8.22 -4.69 22.36
CA GLY A 215 -8.82 -5.97 22.73
C GLY A 215 -7.95 -6.99 23.46
N GLY A 216 -6.77 -6.64 24.00
CA GLY A 216 -5.99 -7.50 24.94
C GLY A 216 -5.69 -8.91 24.47
N GLY A 217 -5.25 -9.12 23.23
CA GLY A 217 -4.84 -10.43 22.74
C GLY A 217 -5.40 -10.77 21.36
N ALA A 218 -4.64 -10.43 20.32
CA ALA A 218 -4.99 -10.85 18.97
C ALA A 218 -4.65 -12.34 18.77
N SER A 219 -5.62 -13.11 18.32
CA SER A 219 -5.30 -14.45 17.81
C SER A 219 -4.46 -14.32 16.52
N ALA A 220 -3.58 -15.30 16.28
CA ALA A 220 -2.77 -15.37 15.05
C ALA A 220 -3.63 -15.26 13.77
N ALA A 221 -4.86 -15.80 13.79
CA ALA A 221 -5.80 -15.70 12.68
C ALA A 221 -6.26 -14.25 12.44
N ARG A 222 -6.50 -13.47 13.49
CA ARG A 222 -6.89 -12.05 13.38
C ARG A 222 -5.73 -11.21 12.86
N ALA A 223 -4.52 -11.38 13.40
CA ALA A 223 -3.31 -10.70 12.93
C ALA A 223 -3.06 -10.96 11.44
N LEU A 224 -3.15 -12.22 10.99
CA LEU A 224 -3.03 -12.56 9.57
C LEU A 224 -4.14 -11.94 8.72
N ARG A 225 -5.36 -11.80 9.23
CA ARG A 225 -6.45 -11.16 8.48
C ARG A 225 -6.22 -9.66 8.31
N THR A 226 -5.74 -8.96 9.34
CA THR A 226 -5.35 -7.54 9.26
C THR A 226 -4.21 -7.38 8.25
N ALA A 227 -3.14 -8.16 8.36
CA ALA A 227 -2.02 -8.18 7.42
C ALA A 227 -2.48 -8.46 5.96
N TYR A 228 -3.43 -9.36 5.78
CA TYR A 228 -4.00 -9.68 4.46
C TYR A 228 -4.69 -8.47 3.83
N LEU A 229 -5.56 -7.76 4.57
CA LEU A 229 -6.31 -6.62 4.05
C LEU A 229 -5.42 -5.37 3.90
N LYS A 230 -4.72 -4.97 4.98
CA LYS A 230 -3.95 -3.71 5.05
C LYS A 230 -2.70 -3.75 4.18
N SER A 231 -2.09 -4.91 4.01
CA SER A 231 -0.79 -5.03 3.32
C SER A 231 -0.86 -5.90 2.06
N ALA A 232 -1.27 -7.16 2.14
CA ALA A 232 -1.19 -8.07 1.00
C ALA A 232 -2.13 -7.67 -0.13
N LEU A 233 -3.40 -7.35 0.16
CA LEU A 233 -4.34 -6.91 -0.85
C LEU A 233 -4.06 -5.47 -1.27
N TYR A 234 -4.15 -4.54 -0.34
CA TYR A 234 -4.06 -3.11 -0.62
C TYR A 234 -2.73 -2.71 -1.27
N SER A 235 -1.61 -3.17 -0.71
CA SER A 235 -0.28 -2.69 -1.12
C SER A 235 0.33 -3.44 -2.30
N VAL A 236 -0.08 -4.69 -2.56
CA VAL A 236 0.60 -5.53 -3.57
C VAL A 236 -0.39 -6.12 -4.58
N GLU A 237 -1.40 -6.84 -4.14
CA GLU A 237 -2.29 -7.57 -5.07
C GLU A 237 -3.14 -6.63 -5.90
N ARG A 238 -3.75 -5.59 -5.32
CA ARG A 238 -4.63 -4.67 -6.05
C ARG A 238 -3.88 -3.83 -7.10
N PRO A 239 -2.68 -3.27 -6.81
CA PRO A 239 -1.88 -2.64 -7.86
C PRO A 239 -1.55 -3.57 -9.03
N VAL A 240 -1.15 -4.82 -8.75
CA VAL A 240 -0.88 -5.83 -9.80
C VAL A 240 -2.15 -6.19 -10.58
N ALA A 241 -3.28 -6.39 -9.89
CA ALA A 241 -4.55 -6.67 -10.52
C ALA A 241 -5.05 -5.52 -11.41
N LEU A 242 -4.82 -4.26 -11.01
CA LEU A 242 -5.13 -3.08 -11.83
C LEU A 242 -4.28 -3.07 -13.11
N GLY A 243 -3.00 -3.37 -13.03
CA GLY A 243 -2.13 -3.48 -14.19
C GLY A 243 -2.56 -4.58 -15.15
N ALA A 244 -2.85 -5.78 -14.64
CA ALA A 244 -3.37 -6.89 -15.44
C ALA A 244 -4.73 -6.55 -16.10
N ALA A 245 -5.62 -5.87 -15.36
CA ALA A 245 -6.91 -5.42 -15.88
C ALA A 245 -6.76 -4.37 -17.00
N LEU A 246 -5.82 -3.42 -16.88
CA LEU A 246 -5.51 -2.46 -17.95
C LEU A 246 -5.04 -3.17 -19.23
N ALA A 247 -4.12 -4.10 -19.10
CA ALA A 247 -3.63 -4.91 -20.22
C ALA A 247 -4.70 -5.86 -20.79
N GLY A 248 -5.74 -6.18 -20.00
CA GLY A 248 -6.77 -7.15 -20.37
C GLY A 248 -6.28 -8.58 -20.37
N ALA A 249 -5.46 -8.90 -19.42
CA ALA A 249 -5.01 -10.26 -19.18
C ALA A 249 -6.20 -11.22 -19.04
N ASP A 250 -6.02 -12.43 -19.52
CA ASP A 250 -6.98 -13.50 -19.33
C ASP A 250 -7.12 -13.90 -17.85
N GLU A 251 -8.13 -14.71 -17.55
CA GLU A 251 -8.46 -15.11 -16.18
C GLU A 251 -7.32 -15.92 -15.54
N SER A 252 -6.69 -16.83 -16.29
CA SER A 252 -5.61 -17.69 -15.79
C SER A 252 -4.39 -16.87 -15.38
N THR A 253 -3.95 -15.99 -16.28
CA THR A 253 -2.83 -15.05 -16.04
C THR A 253 -3.15 -14.12 -14.87
N THR A 254 -4.36 -13.55 -14.85
CA THR A 254 -4.82 -12.69 -13.76
C THR A 254 -4.78 -13.41 -12.42
N ASP A 255 -5.27 -14.64 -12.33
CA ASP A 255 -5.28 -15.43 -11.09
C ASP A 255 -3.87 -15.82 -10.63
N ALA A 256 -2.97 -16.14 -11.54
CA ALA A 256 -1.57 -16.41 -11.23
C ALA A 256 -0.88 -15.18 -10.64
N LEU A 257 -1.02 -14.01 -11.28
CA LEU A 257 -0.47 -12.73 -10.84
C LEU A 257 -1.03 -12.32 -9.46
N ARG A 258 -2.35 -12.39 -9.28
CA ARG A 258 -3.01 -12.07 -8.01
C ARG A 258 -2.56 -13.01 -6.88
N SER A 259 -2.44 -14.31 -7.18
CA SER A 259 -1.99 -15.29 -6.21
C SER A 259 -0.52 -15.07 -5.80
N ALA A 260 0.37 -14.81 -6.76
CA ALA A 260 1.77 -14.45 -6.50
C ALA A 260 1.87 -13.21 -5.63
N SER A 261 1.14 -12.16 -5.97
CA SER A 261 1.13 -10.88 -5.26
C SER A 261 0.61 -10.99 -3.82
N ARG A 262 -0.43 -11.80 -3.59
CA ARG A 262 -0.91 -12.08 -2.22
C ARG A 262 0.15 -12.75 -1.36
N TYR A 263 0.86 -13.75 -1.90
CA TYR A 263 1.93 -14.39 -1.15
C TYR A 263 3.09 -13.43 -0.85
N ALA A 264 3.51 -12.62 -1.82
CA ALA A 264 4.56 -11.61 -1.63
C ALA A 264 4.16 -10.56 -0.60
N GLY A 265 2.93 -10.04 -0.67
CA GLY A 265 2.42 -9.05 0.27
C GLY A 265 2.26 -9.58 1.69
N MET A 266 1.88 -10.85 1.86
CA MET A 266 1.88 -11.49 3.18
C MET A 266 3.30 -11.67 3.73
N ALA A 267 4.26 -12.08 2.90
CA ALA A 267 5.67 -12.17 3.30
C ALA A 267 6.22 -10.81 3.73
N PHE A 268 5.85 -9.76 3.00
CA PHE A 268 6.21 -8.37 3.33
C PHE A 268 5.78 -8.00 4.74
N GLN A 269 4.49 -8.18 5.07
CA GLN A 269 3.98 -7.79 6.39
C GLN A 269 4.66 -8.59 7.52
N LEU A 270 4.83 -9.90 7.34
CA LEU A 270 5.51 -10.71 8.36
C LEU A 270 6.96 -10.24 8.61
N ARG A 271 7.64 -9.74 7.58
CA ARG A 271 8.97 -9.15 7.73
C ARG A 271 8.96 -7.77 8.31
N ASP A 272 7.95 -6.96 7.97
CA ASP A 272 7.75 -5.65 8.59
C ASP A 272 7.54 -5.81 10.10
N ASP A 273 6.72 -6.78 10.53
CA ASP A 273 6.52 -7.13 11.94
C ASP A 273 7.85 -7.54 12.64
N LEU A 274 8.70 -8.31 11.95
CA LEU A 274 10.02 -8.67 12.46
C LEU A 274 10.96 -7.47 12.55
N LEU A 275 10.99 -6.63 11.51
CA LEU A 275 11.83 -5.42 11.47
C LEU A 275 11.38 -4.37 12.50
N GLY A 276 10.09 -4.29 12.81
CA GLY A 276 9.56 -3.43 13.86
C GLY A 276 10.13 -3.73 15.25
N VAL A 277 10.57 -4.98 15.47
CA VAL A 277 11.13 -5.41 16.76
C VAL A 277 12.67 -5.58 16.72
N PHE A 278 13.20 -6.18 15.65
CA PHE A 278 14.60 -6.57 15.52
C PHE A 278 15.41 -5.69 14.57
N GLY A 279 14.75 -4.76 13.86
CA GLY A 279 15.40 -3.92 12.86
C GLY A 279 16.28 -2.84 13.50
N ASP A 280 17.39 -2.52 12.83
CA ASP A 280 18.22 -1.39 13.19
C ASP A 280 17.49 -0.08 12.86
N PRO A 281 17.27 0.83 13.84
CA PRO A 281 16.64 2.14 13.60
C PRO A 281 17.32 2.94 12.50
N ALA A 282 18.65 2.86 12.36
CA ALA A 282 19.40 3.50 11.29
C ALA A 282 19.02 2.96 9.91
N GLY A 283 18.55 1.71 9.85
CA GLY A 283 18.12 1.03 8.64
C GLY A 283 16.65 1.17 8.31
N THR A 284 15.79 1.18 9.31
CA THR A 284 14.33 1.23 9.17
C THR A 284 13.78 2.65 9.10
N GLY A 285 14.51 3.64 9.62
CA GLY A 285 14.07 5.03 9.74
C GLY A 285 12.99 5.26 10.80
N LYS A 286 12.72 4.24 11.64
CA LYS A 286 11.79 4.30 12.78
C LYS A 286 12.47 3.76 14.03
N PRO A 287 12.09 4.22 15.22
CA PRO A 287 12.51 3.58 16.47
C PRO A 287 12.11 2.11 16.48
N SER A 288 12.95 1.25 17.03
CA SER A 288 12.63 -0.15 17.22
C SER A 288 11.66 -0.33 18.39
N GLY A 289 10.71 -1.24 18.27
CA GLY A 289 9.77 -1.58 19.34
C GLY A 289 8.50 -0.73 19.40
N ASP A 290 8.28 0.21 18.46
CA ASP A 290 7.06 1.03 18.46
C ASP A 290 5.79 0.17 18.37
N ASP A 291 5.76 -0.88 17.55
CA ASP A 291 4.62 -1.79 17.46
C ASP A 291 4.31 -2.48 18.80
N ILE A 292 5.31 -2.70 19.65
CA ILE A 292 5.13 -3.27 20.98
C ILE A 292 4.57 -2.20 21.93
N ARG A 293 5.14 -0.99 21.92
CA ARG A 293 4.68 0.13 22.76
C ARG A 293 3.25 0.55 22.43
N GLU A 294 2.89 0.55 21.14
CA GLU A 294 1.53 0.86 20.65
C GLU A 294 0.54 -0.31 20.86
N GLY A 295 1.03 -1.48 21.27
CA GLY A 295 0.19 -2.66 21.47
C GLY A 295 -0.39 -3.25 20.20
N LYS A 296 0.30 -3.07 19.04
CA LYS A 296 -0.15 -3.59 17.75
C LYS A 296 -0.23 -5.12 17.78
N PRO A 297 -1.36 -5.70 17.35
CA PRO A 297 -1.58 -7.13 17.39
C PRO A 297 -0.89 -7.84 16.22
N THR A 298 0.46 -7.83 16.20
CA THR A 298 1.25 -8.45 15.14
C THR A 298 1.15 -9.98 15.16
N TYR A 299 1.40 -10.61 14.00
CA TYR A 299 1.45 -12.07 13.93
C TYR A 299 2.60 -12.63 14.77
N LEU A 300 3.72 -11.92 14.88
CA LEU A 300 4.87 -12.29 15.69
C LEU A 300 4.50 -12.43 17.18
N LEU A 301 3.83 -11.43 17.74
CA LEU A 301 3.37 -11.45 19.14
C LEU A 301 2.32 -12.53 19.39
N ALA A 302 1.41 -12.75 18.44
CA ALA A 302 0.41 -13.81 18.55
C ALA A 302 1.03 -15.21 18.54
N VAL A 303 2.08 -15.44 17.74
CA VAL A 303 2.84 -16.70 17.74
C VAL A 303 3.59 -16.87 19.06
N ALA A 304 4.23 -15.82 19.56
CA ALA A 304 4.95 -15.88 20.85
C ALA A 304 4.04 -16.27 22.01
N ARG A 305 2.85 -15.65 22.09
CA ARG A 305 1.85 -16.03 23.10
C ARG A 305 1.41 -17.48 22.96
N THR A 306 1.15 -17.93 21.73
CA THR A 306 0.76 -19.33 21.48
C THR A 306 1.87 -20.30 21.88
N CYS A 307 3.13 -20.00 21.58
CA CYS A 307 4.26 -20.82 21.97
C CYS A 307 4.43 -20.90 23.50
N ALA A 308 4.29 -19.75 24.18
CA ALA A 308 4.35 -19.67 25.63
C ALA A 308 3.20 -20.43 26.31
N ASP A 309 1.97 -20.30 25.80
CA ASP A 309 0.80 -21.04 26.28
C ASP A 309 0.98 -22.54 26.14
N VAL A 310 1.46 -23.02 25.00
CA VAL A 310 1.71 -24.45 24.75
C VAL A 310 2.82 -25.01 25.65
N ALA A 311 3.82 -24.18 25.97
CA ALA A 311 4.94 -24.55 26.85
C ALA A 311 4.64 -24.38 28.36
N ASP A 312 3.46 -23.86 28.72
CA ASP A 312 3.07 -23.45 30.08
C ASP A 312 4.06 -22.44 30.71
N ASP A 313 4.65 -21.57 29.84
CA ASP A 313 5.63 -20.57 30.25
C ASP A 313 4.94 -19.30 30.75
N HIS A 314 4.49 -19.36 32.00
CA HIS A 314 3.84 -18.20 32.65
C HIS A 314 4.76 -16.99 32.77
N ARG A 315 6.10 -17.17 32.80
CA ARG A 315 7.02 -16.03 32.81
C ARG A 315 7.02 -15.30 31.48
N ALA A 316 7.06 -16.01 30.37
CA ALA A 316 6.97 -15.44 29.04
C ALA A 316 5.65 -14.67 28.84
N LEU A 317 4.53 -15.24 29.28
CA LEU A 317 3.22 -14.57 29.22
C LEU A 317 3.21 -13.28 30.05
N ALA A 318 3.75 -13.29 31.28
CA ALA A 318 3.83 -12.11 32.13
C ALA A 318 4.70 -10.99 31.53
N VAL A 319 5.80 -11.33 30.83
CA VAL A 319 6.63 -10.35 30.10
C VAL A 319 5.83 -9.71 28.99
N LEU A 320 5.15 -10.50 28.15
CA LEU A 320 4.31 -9.97 27.06
C LEU A 320 3.17 -9.09 27.57
N ASP A 321 2.52 -9.48 28.67
CA ASP A 321 1.41 -8.71 29.25
C ASP A 321 1.85 -7.36 29.83
N ARG A 322 3.08 -7.28 30.33
CA ARG A 322 3.66 -6.04 30.85
C ARG A 322 4.19 -5.12 29.76
N ALA A 323 4.74 -5.67 28.67
CA ALA A 323 5.44 -4.93 27.63
C ALA A 323 4.50 -4.43 26.51
N VAL A 324 3.55 -5.25 26.07
CA VAL A 324 2.67 -4.93 24.93
C VAL A 324 1.64 -3.87 25.32
N GLY A 325 1.67 -2.72 24.63
CA GLY A 325 0.80 -1.58 24.92
C GLY A 325 1.33 -0.67 26.03
N ASN A 326 2.60 -0.82 26.42
CA ASN A 326 3.25 0.06 27.37
C ASN A 326 4.05 1.15 26.64
N PRO A 327 3.56 2.41 26.60
CA PRO A 327 4.24 3.50 25.91
C PRO A 327 5.59 3.88 26.55
N ASP A 328 5.78 3.55 27.84
CA ASP A 328 6.99 3.85 28.60
C ASP A 328 8.00 2.68 28.60
N LEU A 329 7.82 1.69 27.71
CA LEU A 329 8.75 0.57 27.59
C LEU A 329 10.12 1.05 27.17
N ASP A 330 11.10 0.89 28.05
CA ASP A 330 12.50 1.24 27.81
C ASP A 330 13.24 0.19 26.96
N GLU A 331 14.50 0.43 26.67
CA GLU A 331 15.31 -0.48 25.84
C GLU A 331 15.60 -1.81 26.57
N ASP A 332 15.73 -1.82 27.88
CA ASP A 332 15.95 -3.05 28.66
C ASP A 332 14.70 -3.95 28.59
N GLY A 333 13.52 -3.35 28.72
CA GLY A 333 12.25 -4.07 28.55
C GLY A 333 12.03 -4.57 27.13
N LEU A 334 12.45 -3.79 26.12
CA LEU A 334 12.38 -4.21 24.73
C LEU A 334 13.34 -5.39 24.45
N GLU A 335 14.55 -5.37 25.05
CA GLU A 335 15.50 -6.47 24.91
C GLU A 335 15.01 -7.74 25.61
N GLU A 336 14.29 -7.63 26.75
CA GLU A 336 13.63 -8.76 27.39
C GLU A 336 12.58 -9.38 26.45
N VAL A 337 11.81 -8.55 25.71
CA VAL A 337 10.85 -9.05 24.70
C VAL A 337 11.57 -9.71 23.53
N ARG A 338 12.66 -9.13 23.00
CA ARG A 338 13.45 -9.74 21.91
C ARG A 338 13.96 -11.13 22.30
N SER A 339 14.58 -11.22 23.47
CA SER A 339 15.10 -12.47 24.00
C SER A 339 13.98 -13.54 24.16
N LEU A 340 12.79 -13.11 24.58
CA LEU A 340 11.63 -13.97 24.68
C LEU A 340 11.14 -14.45 23.30
N LEU A 341 11.05 -13.58 22.32
CA LEU A 341 10.65 -13.94 20.95
C LEU A 341 11.61 -14.92 20.30
N GLU A 342 12.89 -14.87 20.66
CA GLU A 342 13.92 -15.83 20.24
C GLU A 342 13.80 -17.16 21.00
N SER A 343 13.75 -17.11 22.32
CA SER A 343 13.73 -18.32 23.17
C SER A 343 12.46 -19.15 23.00
N THR A 344 11.30 -18.52 22.75
CA THR A 344 10.05 -19.22 22.42
C THR A 344 10.03 -19.79 20.99
N GLY A 345 11.01 -19.46 20.15
CA GLY A 345 11.06 -19.83 18.74
C GLY A 345 10.09 -19.04 17.84
N ALA A 346 9.37 -18.05 18.37
CA ALA A 346 8.40 -17.27 17.61
C ALA A 346 9.02 -16.56 16.42
N ARG A 347 10.23 -15.96 16.61
CA ARG A 347 11.01 -15.34 15.54
C ARG A 347 11.25 -16.31 14.38
N ALA A 348 11.79 -17.49 14.65
CA ALA A 348 12.12 -18.49 13.64
C ALA A 348 10.88 -18.98 12.88
N VAL A 349 9.74 -19.17 13.57
CA VAL A 349 8.46 -19.57 12.96
C VAL A 349 7.97 -18.51 11.97
N VAL A 350 8.08 -17.23 12.30
CA VAL A 350 7.65 -16.13 11.42
C VAL A 350 8.60 -15.96 10.25
N GLU A 351 9.91 -16.03 10.47
CA GLU A 351 10.94 -15.99 9.41
C GLU A 351 10.73 -17.12 8.39
N GLU A 352 10.58 -18.37 8.84
CA GLU A 352 10.32 -19.52 7.96
C GLU A 352 9.02 -19.35 7.16
N LYS A 353 7.96 -18.87 7.81
CA LYS A 353 6.68 -18.59 7.13
C LYS A 353 6.83 -17.53 6.05
N ALA A 354 7.52 -16.42 6.33
CA ALA A 354 7.77 -15.35 5.36
C ALA A 354 8.56 -15.87 4.15
N GLU A 355 9.63 -16.65 4.37
CA GLU A 355 10.39 -17.25 3.30
C GLU A 355 9.58 -18.24 2.47
N ARG A 356 8.78 -19.10 3.11
CA ARG A 356 7.89 -20.03 2.40
C ARG A 356 6.89 -19.31 1.51
N LEU A 357 6.34 -18.18 1.99
CA LEU A 357 5.43 -17.35 1.21
C LEU A 357 6.15 -16.70 0.02
N GLY A 358 7.36 -16.17 0.19
CA GLY A 358 8.17 -15.64 -0.89
C GLY A 358 8.47 -16.69 -1.99
N ARG A 359 8.87 -17.89 -1.59
CA ARG A 359 9.07 -19.00 -2.54
C ARG A 359 7.78 -19.40 -3.27
N ARG A 360 6.62 -19.31 -2.61
CA ARG A 360 5.32 -19.54 -3.27
C ARG A 360 4.96 -18.45 -4.26
N ALA A 361 5.25 -17.18 -3.93
CA ALA A 361 5.04 -16.06 -4.83
C ALA A 361 5.81 -16.25 -6.14
N ALA A 362 7.11 -16.54 -6.07
CA ALA A 362 7.96 -16.77 -7.24
C ALA A 362 7.44 -17.95 -8.09
N ARG A 363 7.09 -19.07 -7.46
CA ARG A 363 6.53 -20.24 -8.18
C ARG A 363 5.21 -19.94 -8.89
N ARG A 364 4.34 -19.13 -8.27
CA ARG A 364 3.06 -18.77 -8.88
C ARG A 364 3.25 -17.81 -10.05
N LEU A 365 4.18 -16.86 -9.95
CA LEU A 365 4.50 -15.96 -11.05
C LEU A 365 5.07 -16.71 -12.24
N ALA A 366 5.95 -17.70 -12.00
CA ALA A 366 6.55 -18.54 -13.05
C ALA A 366 5.54 -19.42 -13.81
N GLN A 367 4.29 -19.55 -13.32
CA GLN A 367 3.21 -20.26 -13.99
C GLN A 367 2.34 -19.35 -14.88
N ALA A 368 2.54 -18.02 -14.80
CA ALA A 368 1.80 -17.07 -15.63
C ALA A 368 2.39 -17.00 -17.04
N ASP A 369 1.52 -16.95 -18.03
CA ASP A 369 1.92 -16.67 -19.42
C ASP A 369 2.06 -15.16 -19.58
N ILE A 370 3.29 -14.65 -19.43
CA ILE A 370 3.61 -13.23 -19.40
C ILE A 370 4.84 -12.90 -20.22
N ASP A 371 4.92 -11.65 -20.68
CA ASP A 371 6.11 -11.11 -21.35
C ASP A 371 7.36 -11.25 -20.47
N ALA A 372 8.46 -11.70 -21.05
CA ALA A 372 9.69 -11.99 -20.30
C ALA A 372 10.24 -10.75 -19.59
N ARG A 373 10.36 -9.60 -20.30
CA ARG A 373 10.92 -8.36 -19.71
C ARG A 373 10.05 -7.81 -18.60
N GLY A 374 8.75 -7.69 -18.85
CA GLY A 374 7.78 -7.24 -17.86
C GLY A 374 7.69 -8.19 -16.66
N GLY A 375 7.73 -9.50 -16.93
CA GLY A 375 7.74 -10.55 -15.92
C GLY A 375 8.97 -10.52 -15.02
N ASP A 376 10.17 -10.34 -15.57
CA ASP A 376 11.41 -10.22 -14.79
C ASP A 376 11.40 -9.00 -13.85
N GLN A 377 10.94 -7.86 -14.35
CA GLN A 377 10.80 -6.64 -13.54
C GLN A 377 9.76 -6.83 -12.43
N LEU A 378 8.60 -7.41 -12.74
CA LEU A 378 7.57 -7.71 -11.75
C LEU A 378 8.08 -8.71 -10.70
N LEU A 379 8.80 -9.76 -11.11
CA LEU A 379 9.43 -10.72 -10.21
C LEU A 379 10.45 -10.04 -9.28
N GLY A 380 11.28 -9.16 -9.83
CA GLY A 380 12.23 -8.36 -9.06
C GLY A 380 11.54 -7.53 -7.98
N LEU A 381 10.43 -6.85 -8.32
CA LEU A 381 9.63 -6.08 -7.37
C LEU A 381 8.96 -6.96 -6.31
N LEU A 382 8.36 -8.09 -6.70
CA LEU A 382 7.72 -9.01 -5.75
C LEU A 382 8.74 -9.66 -4.81
N ASN A 383 9.95 -9.98 -5.30
CA ASN A 383 11.05 -10.46 -4.47
C ASN A 383 11.56 -9.38 -3.50
N ALA A 384 11.68 -8.13 -3.96
CA ALA A 384 12.04 -7.00 -3.10
C ALA A 384 10.97 -6.77 -2.01
N VAL A 385 9.70 -6.83 -2.36
CA VAL A 385 8.57 -6.78 -1.41
C VAL A 385 8.65 -7.95 -0.43
N ALA A 386 8.79 -9.18 -0.91
CA ALA A 386 8.90 -10.36 -0.06
C ALA A 386 10.23 -10.45 0.70
N GLY A 387 11.22 -9.60 0.39
CA GLY A 387 12.56 -9.61 0.98
C GLY A 387 13.38 -10.87 0.62
N THR A 388 13.13 -11.53 -0.50
CA THR A 388 13.75 -12.82 -0.88
C THR A 388 14.88 -12.70 -1.90
N GLY A 389 15.33 -11.49 -2.28
CA GLY A 389 16.37 -11.32 -3.28
C GLY A 389 17.53 -10.43 -2.81
N ALA A 390 18.71 -10.58 -3.43
CA ALA A 390 19.86 -9.67 -3.24
C ALA A 390 19.49 -8.18 -3.50
N VAL A 391 18.45 -7.93 -4.29
CA VAL A 391 17.87 -6.61 -4.58
C VAL A 391 17.12 -6.03 -3.36
N ALA A 392 16.69 -6.85 -2.41
CA ALA A 392 16.03 -6.37 -1.20
C ALA A 392 16.92 -5.42 -0.37
N LEU A 393 18.22 -5.67 -0.35
CA LEU A 393 19.21 -4.79 0.30
C LEU A 393 19.42 -3.48 -0.49
N ALA A 394 19.43 -3.53 -1.82
CA ALA A 394 19.60 -2.33 -2.66
C ALA A 394 18.39 -1.40 -2.60
N VAL A 395 17.17 -1.92 -2.64
CA VAL A 395 15.92 -1.13 -2.52
C VAL A 395 15.78 -0.50 -1.13
N ILE A 396 16.33 -1.15 -0.10
CA ILE A 396 16.42 -0.59 1.26
C ILE A 396 17.49 0.51 1.32
N GLN A 397 18.60 0.37 0.57
CA GLN A 397 19.70 1.35 0.57
C GLN A 397 19.44 2.59 -0.31
N GLU A 398 18.77 2.47 -1.46
CA GLU A 398 18.40 3.62 -2.32
C GLU A 398 17.40 4.59 -1.65
N GLY A 399 16.61 4.13 -0.69
CA GLY A 399 15.75 4.98 0.14
C GLY A 399 16.49 5.81 1.21
N ARG A 400 17.83 5.66 1.35
CA ARG A 400 18.66 6.36 2.34
C ARG A 400 19.35 7.61 1.81
N THR A 401 19.35 7.86 0.50
CA THR A 401 20.16 8.92 -0.14
C THR A 401 19.33 10.04 -0.78
N GLN A 402 18.05 10.13 -0.49
CA GLN A 402 17.22 11.25 -0.96
C GLN A 402 16.47 11.91 0.18
#